data_8c0945a06518696bd393a5f4dfe7bd15
#
_entry.id   8c0945a06518696bd393a5f4dfe7bd15
#
_cell.length_a   1.000
_cell.length_b   1.000
_cell.length_c   1.000
_cell.angle_alpha   90.00
_cell.angle_beta   90.00
_cell.angle_gamma   90.00
#
_symmetry.space_group_name_H-M   'P 1'
#
loop_
_entity.id
_entity.type
_entity.pdbx_description
1 polymer ?
#
loop_
_entity_poly.entity_id
_entity_poly.type
_entity_poly.pdbx_seq_one_letter_code
_entity_poly.pdbx_strand_id
1 'polypeptide(L)'
;MTATSPAENAPNHATSQHATRSVDEAEIAKFDAIAHRFWDPQGEFGTLHSLNPARLAYITERQSLAGEHVADIGCGGGLLAESMARAGARVTAIDLSPSMIEVARLHAAGEGLEIDYRLQSAAALQESAPERFAVVTCMEMLEHVPDPAEIVRTLAGLTRPGGSIFVSTLNRNLRAFLLAIIGAEYVARLLPRGTHEYERLIRPSELATWARSAGLELLDLGGLEYDPITRLTRLTGDPSVNYLAHLRKPGGAA
;
A
#
# COMPACT_ATOMS: atom_id res chain seq x y z
N MET A 1 -34.03 -8.57 -53.33
CA MET A 1 -33.72 -9.32 -52.09
C MET A 1 -32.27 -9.07 -51.75
N THR A 2 -32.02 -8.07 -50.92
CA THR A 2 -30.68 -7.65 -50.49
C THR A 2 -30.54 -8.03 -49.01
N ALA A 3 -29.64 -8.96 -48.76
CA ALA A 3 -29.31 -9.42 -47.41
C ALA A 3 -28.34 -8.43 -46.75
N THR A 4 -28.77 -7.87 -45.63
CA THR A 4 -27.94 -7.04 -44.74
C THR A 4 -27.19 -7.94 -43.75
N SER A 5 -25.86 -7.85 -43.75
CA SER A 5 -24.95 -8.51 -42.81
C SER A 5 -24.95 -7.78 -41.47
N PRO A 6 -24.94 -8.45 -40.30
CA PRO A 6 -24.81 -7.78 -39.03
C PRO A 6 -23.34 -7.44 -38.75
N ALA A 7 -23.10 -6.21 -38.29
CA ALA A 7 -21.80 -5.72 -37.83
C ALA A 7 -21.39 -6.45 -36.53
N GLU A 8 -20.26 -7.13 -36.57
CA GLU A 8 -19.56 -7.73 -35.44
C GLU A 8 -19.02 -6.63 -34.52
N ASN A 9 -19.50 -6.61 -33.28
CA ASN A 9 -18.97 -5.77 -32.22
C ASN A 9 -17.62 -6.33 -31.78
N ALA A 10 -16.55 -5.66 -32.12
CA ALA A 10 -15.21 -5.94 -31.60
C ALA A 10 -15.13 -5.56 -30.10
N PRO A 11 -14.58 -6.41 -29.21
CA PRO A 11 -14.40 -6.05 -27.81
C PRO A 11 -13.32 -4.98 -27.65
N ASN A 12 -13.61 -4.05 -26.75
CA ASN A 12 -12.82 -2.87 -26.45
C ASN A 12 -11.45 -3.24 -25.83
N HIS A 13 -10.38 -3.33 -26.64
CA HIS A 13 -9.02 -3.67 -26.23
C HIS A 13 -8.31 -2.60 -25.38
N ALA A 14 -8.92 -1.41 -25.16
CA ALA A 14 -8.30 -0.32 -24.44
C ALA A 14 -8.22 -0.55 -22.90
N THR A 15 -9.19 -1.26 -22.34
CA THR A 15 -9.25 -1.52 -20.88
C THR A 15 -8.19 -2.52 -20.42
N SER A 16 -7.81 -3.46 -21.28
CA SER A 16 -6.81 -4.51 -20.95
C SER A 16 -5.36 -3.97 -20.93
N GLN A 17 -5.05 -2.93 -21.72
CA GLN A 17 -3.69 -2.37 -21.79
C GLN A 17 -3.36 -1.42 -20.63
N HIS A 18 -4.36 -0.82 -19.98
CA HIS A 18 -4.14 0.03 -18.78
C HIS A 18 -3.90 -0.83 -17.53
N ALA A 19 -4.59 -1.95 -17.39
CA ALA A 19 -4.42 -2.87 -16.25
C ALA A 19 -3.02 -3.53 -16.20
N THR A 20 -2.38 -3.74 -17.34
CA THR A 20 -1.02 -4.33 -17.43
C THR A 20 0.11 -3.34 -17.12
N ARG A 21 -0.13 -2.03 -17.10
CA ARG A 21 0.90 -1.01 -16.81
C ARG A 21 1.20 -0.83 -15.32
N SER A 22 0.29 -1.21 -14.45
CA SER A 22 0.42 -1.01 -12.99
C SER A 22 0.92 -2.25 -12.23
N VAL A 23 1.30 -3.34 -12.92
CA VAL A 23 1.70 -4.61 -12.31
C VAL A 23 3.11 -4.98 -12.75
N ASP A 24 3.99 -5.29 -11.78
CA ASP A 24 5.32 -5.84 -11.99
C ASP A 24 5.32 -7.31 -11.51
N GLU A 25 5.21 -8.25 -12.45
CA GLU A 25 5.13 -9.69 -12.16
C GLU A 25 6.40 -10.23 -11.49
N ALA A 26 7.57 -9.62 -11.78
CA ALA A 26 8.82 -10.02 -11.15
C ALA A 26 8.87 -9.63 -9.67
N GLU A 27 8.31 -8.48 -9.31
CA GLU A 27 8.17 -8.06 -7.92
C GLU A 27 7.20 -9.00 -7.18
N ILE A 28 6.04 -9.32 -7.75
CA ILE A 28 5.09 -10.27 -7.15
C ILE A 28 5.77 -11.60 -6.86
N ALA A 29 6.52 -12.16 -7.82
CA ALA A 29 7.21 -13.44 -7.66
C ALA A 29 8.26 -13.42 -6.53
N LYS A 30 8.95 -12.30 -6.30
CA LYS A 30 9.90 -12.15 -5.18
C LYS A 30 9.18 -12.28 -3.83
N PHE A 31 8.08 -11.58 -3.63
CA PHE A 31 7.30 -11.63 -2.38
C PHE A 31 6.63 -12.99 -2.19
N ASP A 32 6.14 -13.59 -3.25
CA ASP A 32 5.47 -14.89 -3.24
C ASP A 32 6.42 -16.00 -2.73
N ALA A 33 7.68 -15.95 -3.14
CA ALA A 33 8.70 -16.94 -2.75
C ALA A 33 9.00 -16.97 -1.24
N ILE A 34 8.80 -15.87 -0.53
CA ILE A 34 9.13 -15.73 0.90
C ILE A 34 7.88 -15.56 1.78
N ALA A 35 6.68 -15.61 1.22
CA ALA A 35 5.41 -15.37 1.92
C ALA A 35 5.21 -16.28 3.14
N HIS A 36 5.65 -17.53 3.08
CA HIS A 36 5.54 -18.51 4.16
C HIS A 36 6.23 -18.09 5.47
N ARG A 37 7.15 -17.10 5.42
CA ARG A 37 7.85 -16.53 6.57
C ARG A 37 7.36 -15.15 6.97
N PHE A 38 6.24 -14.71 6.40
CA PHE A 38 5.73 -13.35 6.62
C PHE A 38 5.51 -13.04 8.10
N TRP A 39 4.99 -13.99 8.87
CA TRP A 39 4.67 -13.82 10.28
C TRP A 39 5.81 -14.21 11.24
N ASP A 40 7.00 -14.53 10.70
CA ASP A 40 8.21 -14.72 11.51
C ASP A 40 8.82 -13.32 11.84
N PRO A 41 8.76 -12.83 13.11
CA PRO A 41 9.30 -11.52 13.47
C PRO A 41 10.84 -11.44 13.34
N GLN A 42 11.51 -12.59 13.17
CA GLN A 42 12.95 -12.67 12.96
C GLN A 42 13.31 -12.95 11.49
N GLY A 43 12.30 -13.12 10.64
CA GLY A 43 12.43 -13.35 9.21
C GLY A 43 12.67 -12.07 8.40
N GLU A 44 12.56 -12.19 7.09
CA GLU A 44 12.76 -11.12 6.12
C GLU A 44 11.78 -9.94 6.34
N PHE A 45 10.60 -10.19 6.89
CA PHE A 45 9.57 -9.20 7.18
C PHE A 45 9.62 -8.63 8.61
N GLY A 46 10.64 -9.01 9.41
CA GLY A 46 10.77 -8.58 10.81
C GLY A 46 10.78 -7.07 11.00
N THR A 47 11.34 -6.32 10.05
CA THR A 47 11.30 -4.85 10.06
C THR A 47 9.86 -4.33 9.93
N LEU A 48 9.02 -4.93 9.08
CA LEU A 48 7.61 -4.53 8.95
C LEU A 48 6.84 -4.73 10.25
N HIS A 49 7.11 -5.83 10.98
CA HIS A 49 6.53 -6.06 12.30
C HIS A 49 6.90 -4.96 13.29
N SER A 50 8.15 -4.49 13.26
CA SER A 50 8.62 -3.39 14.12
C SER A 50 8.03 -2.03 13.73
N LEU A 51 7.77 -1.79 12.43
CA LEU A 51 7.18 -0.55 11.92
C LEU A 51 5.67 -0.45 12.17
N ASN A 52 4.98 -1.59 12.21
CA ASN A 52 3.52 -1.65 12.18
C ASN A 52 2.82 -0.91 13.35
N PRO A 53 3.27 -1.00 14.62
CA PRO A 53 2.67 -0.24 15.71
C PRO A 53 2.70 1.27 15.48
N ALA A 54 3.81 1.80 14.94
CA ALA A 54 3.94 3.22 14.64
C ALA A 54 3.06 3.64 13.45
N ARG A 55 2.90 2.78 12.43
CA ARG A 55 1.96 3.01 11.32
C ARG A 55 0.52 3.09 11.82
N LEU A 56 0.09 2.12 12.64
CA LEU A 56 -1.25 2.13 13.21
C LEU A 56 -1.47 3.38 14.09
N ALA A 57 -0.51 3.74 14.94
CA ALA A 57 -0.59 4.94 15.78
C ALA A 57 -0.74 6.20 14.91
N TYR A 58 0.07 6.35 13.85
CA TYR A 58 -0.03 7.48 12.91
C TYR A 58 -1.42 7.61 12.29
N ILE A 59 -2.04 6.48 11.93
CA ILE A 59 -3.38 6.44 11.34
C ILE A 59 -4.42 6.81 12.41
N THR A 60 -4.41 6.14 13.57
CA THR A 60 -5.47 6.26 14.60
C THR A 60 -5.47 7.61 15.31
N GLU A 61 -4.31 8.29 15.40
CA GLU A 61 -4.20 9.66 15.89
C GLU A 61 -4.89 10.69 14.98
N ARG A 62 -5.04 10.38 13.67
CA ARG A 62 -5.58 11.30 12.65
C ARG A 62 -6.98 10.93 12.18
N GLN A 63 -7.35 9.66 12.29
CA GLN A 63 -8.64 9.15 11.82
C GLN A 63 -9.11 7.98 12.69
N SER A 64 -10.33 8.08 13.22
CA SER A 64 -10.95 6.93 13.91
C SER A 64 -11.22 5.81 12.89
N LEU A 65 -10.93 4.57 13.30
CA LEU A 65 -11.17 3.36 12.49
C LEU A 65 -12.44 2.61 12.93
N ALA A 66 -12.94 2.84 14.13
CA ALA A 66 -14.04 2.08 14.72
C ALA A 66 -15.32 2.18 13.87
N GLY A 67 -15.78 1.05 13.37
CA GLY A 67 -16.98 0.94 12.52
C GLY A 67 -16.81 1.41 11.08
N GLU A 68 -15.65 1.97 10.71
CA GLU A 68 -15.40 2.49 9.37
C GLU A 68 -15.03 1.37 8.37
N HIS A 69 -15.38 1.58 7.10
CA HIS A 69 -14.90 0.75 6.01
C HIS A 69 -13.51 1.21 5.58
N VAL A 70 -12.54 0.32 5.66
CA VAL A 70 -11.12 0.58 5.36
C VAL A 70 -10.67 -0.33 4.23
N ALA A 71 -9.87 0.20 3.30
CA ALA A 71 -9.17 -0.61 2.31
C ALA A 71 -7.66 -0.59 2.60
N ASP A 72 -7.02 -1.77 2.57
CA ASP A 72 -5.56 -1.93 2.65
C ASP A 72 -5.04 -2.43 1.29
N ILE A 73 -4.31 -1.58 0.58
CA ILE A 73 -3.86 -1.82 -0.78
C ILE A 73 -2.39 -2.25 -0.79
N GLY A 74 -2.11 -3.44 -1.31
CA GLY A 74 -0.82 -4.10 -1.17
C GLY A 74 -0.62 -4.60 0.26
N CYS A 75 -1.61 -5.32 0.79
CA CYS A 75 -1.65 -5.70 2.21
C CYS A 75 -0.61 -6.75 2.60
N GLY A 76 0.07 -7.39 1.64
CA GLY A 76 0.96 -8.51 1.90
C GLY A 76 0.27 -9.60 2.70
N GLY A 77 0.95 -10.14 3.71
CA GLY A 77 0.40 -11.15 4.63
C GLY A 77 -0.54 -10.59 5.70
N GLY A 78 -1.03 -9.34 5.59
CA GLY A 78 -2.15 -8.83 6.39
C GLY A 78 -1.78 -8.10 7.69
N LEU A 79 -0.52 -7.76 7.92
CA LEU A 79 -0.04 -7.23 9.20
C LEU A 79 -0.75 -5.95 9.67
N LEU A 80 -0.90 -4.96 8.76
CA LEU A 80 -1.63 -3.72 9.06
C LEU A 80 -3.14 -3.94 9.02
N ALA A 81 -3.64 -4.74 8.08
CA ALA A 81 -5.05 -5.09 7.97
C ALA A 81 -5.60 -5.68 9.27
N GLU A 82 -4.88 -6.63 9.89
CA GLU A 82 -5.28 -7.20 11.18
C GLU A 82 -5.24 -6.16 12.32
N SER A 83 -4.24 -5.30 12.32
CA SER A 83 -4.14 -4.24 13.34
C SER A 83 -5.29 -3.25 13.24
N MET A 84 -5.72 -2.90 12.02
CA MET A 84 -6.87 -2.04 11.77
C MET A 84 -8.20 -2.74 12.14
N ALA A 85 -8.32 -4.04 11.86
CA ALA A 85 -9.48 -4.84 12.26
C ALA A 85 -9.60 -4.91 13.80
N ARG A 86 -8.50 -5.13 14.52
CA ARG A 86 -8.46 -5.07 15.99
C ARG A 86 -8.82 -3.68 16.53
N ALA A 87 -8.55 -2.60 15.78
CA ALA A 87 -8.98 -1.25 16.10
C ALA A 87 -10.47 -0.98 15.75
N GLY A 88 -11.22 -2.00 15.33
CA GLY A 88 -12.66 -1.94 15.08
C GLY A 88 -13.05 -1.57 13.63
N ALA A 89 -12.12 -1.53 12.70
CA ALA A 89 -12.41 -1.31 11.29
C ALA A 89 -13.06 -2.53 10.62
N ARG A 90 -13.88 -2.28 9.58
CA ARG A 90 -14.28 -3.30 8.60
C ARG A 90 -13.31 -3.25 7.44
N VAL A 91 -12.38 -4.20 7.40
CA VAL A 91 -11.25 -4.15 6.48
C VAL A 91 -11.51 -4.99 5.23
N THR A 92 -11.31 -4.38 4.06
CA THR A 92 -11.08 -5.06 2.78
C THR A 92 -9.61 -4.91 2.44
N ALA A 93 -8.88 -6.00 2.30
CA ALA A 93 -7.45 -6.01 2.07
C ALA A 93 -7.12 -6.74 0.77
N ILE A 94 -6.29 -6.14 -0.07
CA ILE A 94 -5.97 -6.70 -1.39
C ILE A 94 -4.46 -6.79 -1.62
N ASP A 95 -4.07 -7.83 -2.32
CA ASP A 95 -2.73 -8.02 -2.84
C ASP A 95 -2.76 -8.78 -4.16
N LEU A 96 -1.68 -8.76 -4.92
CA LEU A 96 -1.53 -9.50 -6.18
C LEU A 96 -0.75 -10.82 -6.00
N SER A 97 -0.13 -11.05 -4.84
CA SER A 97 0.54 -12.31 -4.51
C SER A 97 -0.47 -13.32 -3.93
N PRO A 98 -0.70 -14.45 -4.62
CA PRO A 98 -1.56 -15.51 -4.11
C PRO A 98 -1.10 -16.05 -2.76
N SER A 99 0.21 -16.27 -2.59
CA SER A 99 0.78 -16.81 -1.36
C SER A 99 0.66 -15.83 -0.18
N MET A 100 0.78 -14.50 -0.43
CA MET A 100 0.55 -13.49 0.61
C MET A 100 -0.91 -13.49 1.08
N ILE A 101 -1.86 -13.53 0.15
CA ILE A 101 -3.30 -13.59 0.49
C ILE A 101 -3.65 -14.89 1.23
N GLU A 102 -3.04 -16.02 0.87
CA GLU A 102 -3.24 -17.28 1.60
C GLU A 102 -2.72 -17.19 3.03
N VAL A 103 -1.49 -16.71 3.22
CA VAL A 103 -0.89 -16.50 4.54
C VAL A 103 -1.72 -15.53 5.38
N ALA A 104 -2.19 -14.43 4.81
CA ALA A 104 -3.03 -13.44 5.49
C ALA A 104 -4.35 -14.07 5.98
N ARG A 105 -5.03 -14.83 5.13
CA ARG A 105 -6.29 -15.52 5.48
C ARG A 105 -6.09 -16.55 6.60
N LEU A 106 -5.04 -17.35 6.50
CA LEU A 106 -4.74 -18.39 7.50
C LEU A 106 -4.44 -17.78 8.87
N HIS A 107 -3.63 -16.70 8.90
CA HIS A 107 -3.29 -16.05 10.16
C HIS A 107 -4.51 -15.35 10.78
N ALA A 108 -5.26 -14.58 10.02
CA ALA A 108 -6.46 -13.90 10.50
C ALA A 108 -7.52 -14.90 11.02
N ALA A 109 -7.71 -16.03 10.34
CA ALA A 109 -8.60 -17.10 10.81
C ALA A 109 -8.12 -17.69 12.15
N GLY A 110 -6.81 -17.91 12.32
CA GLY A 110 -6.22 -18.36 13.59
C GLY A 110 -6.40 -17.38 14.74
N GLU A 111 -6.43 -16.07 14.42
CA GLU A 111 -6.64 -14.97 15.37
C GLU A 111 -8.14 -14.62 15.58
N GLY A 112 -9.06 -15.29 14.87
CA GLY A 112 -10.50 -15.02 14.96
C GLY A 112 -10.92 -13.66 14.39
N LEU A 113 -10.17 -13.12 13.43
CA LEU A 113 -10.44 -11.85 12.77
C LEU A 113 -11.23 -12.05 11.47
N GLU A 114 -12.25 -11.21 11.28
CA GLU A 114 -13.02 -11.16 10.03
C GLU A 114 -12.48 -10.04 9.13
N ILE A 115 -11.69 -10.39 8.11
CA ILE A 115 -11.10 -9.49 7.13
C ILE A 115 -11.40 -10.02 5.73
N ASP A 116 -11.85 -9.13 4.84
CA ASP A 116 -12.15 -9.46 3.45
C ASP A 116 -10.87 -9.38 2.59
N TYR A 117 -10.09 -10.47 2.60
CA TYR A 117 -8.87 -10.59 1.79
C TYR A 117 -9.20 -11.01 0.36
N ARG A 118 -8.71 -10.27 -0.62
CA ARG A 118 -8.96 -10.53 -2.05
C ARG A 118 -7.68 -10.52 -2.87
N LEU A 119 -7.52 -11.52 -3.73
CA LEU A 119 -6.49 -11.55 -4.76
C LEU A 119 -6.97 -10.73 -5.96
N GLN A 120 -6.66 -9.43 -5.98
CA GLN A 120 -7.05 -8.53 -7.07
C GLN A 120 -6.23 -7.25 -7.07
N SER A 121 -6.23 -6.53 -8.20
CA SER A 121 -5.56 -5.23 -8.32
C SER A 121 -6.38 -4.09 -7.69
N ALA A 122 -5.70 -2.98 -7.36
CA ALA A 122 -6.35 -1.76 -6.88
C ALA A 122 -7.37 -1.20 -7.90
N ALA A 123 -7.07 -1.28 -9.19
CA ALA A 123 -7.98 -0.85 -10.25
C ALA A 123 -9.27 -1.68 -10.26
N ALA A 124 -9.17 -3.02 -10.16
CA ALA A 124 -10.34 -3.88 -10.09
C ALA A 124 -11.19 -3.64 -8.82
N LEU A 125 -10.54 -3.33 -7.68
CA LEU A 125 -11.27 -2.92 -6.48
C LEU A 125 -11.99 -1.59 -6.70
N GLN A 126 -11.34 -0.61 -7.33
CA GLN A 126 -11.96 0.68 -7.64
C GLN A 126 -13.18 0.55 -8.56
N GLU A 127 -13.12 -0.30 -9.58
CA GLU A 127 -14.25 -0.57 -10.48
C GLU A 127 -15.46 -1.15 -9.73
N SER A 128 -15.22 -2.04 -8.76
CA SER A 128 -16.28 -2.73 -8.00
C SER A 128 -16.78 -1.95 -6.78
N ALA A 129 -15.98 -1.01 -6.23
CA ALA A 129 -16.28 -0.30 -5.00
C ALA A 129 -15.77 1.16 -5.03
N PRO A 130 -16.17 1.98 -6.03
CA PRO A 130 -15.72 3.37 -6.10
C PRO A 130 -16.24 4.18 -4.91
N GLU A 131 -15.38 5.09 -4.40
CA GLU A 131 -15.71 6.05 -3.32
C GLU A 131 -16.36 5.44 -2.06
N ARG A 132 -15.98 4.18 -1.76
CA ARG A 132 -16.59 3.42 -0.66
C ARG A 132 -15.90 3.60 0.68
N PHE A 133 -14.56 3.76 0.68
CA PHE A 133 -13.76 3.63 1.88
C PHE A 133 -13.55 4.97 2.59
N ALA A 134 -13.73 4.97 3.91
CA ALA A 134 -13.42 6.12 4.77
C ALA A 134 -11.92 6.33 4.92
N VAL A 135 -11.19 5.22 4.93
CA VAL A 135 -9.73 5.19 5.01
C VAL A 135 -9.21 4.22 3.95
N VAL A 136 -8.16 4.63 3.25
CA VAL A 136 -7.39 3.78 2.35
C VAL A 136 -5.94 3.81 2.78
N THR A 137 -5.32 2.64 2.94
CA THR A 137 -3.89 2.51 3.26
C THR A 137 -3.14 1.90 2.08
N CYS A 138 -1.89 2.36 1.88
CA CYS A 138 -0.98 1.82 0.88
C CYS A 138 0.45 1.98 1.43
N MET A 139 0.97 0.91 2.06
CA MET A 139 2.23 0.97 2.80
C MET A 139 3.33 0.19 2.08
N GLU A 140 4.48 0.83 1.83
CA GLU A 140 5.67 0.22 1.18
C GLU A 140 5.31 -0.51 -0.13
N MET A 141 4.44 0.05 -0.95
CA MET A 141 3.99 -0.54 -2.20
C MET A 141 4.33 0.33 -3.41
N LEU A 142 4.31 1.65 -3.27
CA LEU A 142 4.44 2.58 -4.39
C LEU A 142 5.79 2.47 -5.11
N GLU A 143 6.87 2.11 -4.41
CA GLU A 143 8.20 1.87 -4.96
C GLU A 143 8.32 0.58 -5.76
N HIS A 144 7.35 -0.33 -5.65
CA HIS A 144 7.32 -1.63 -6.33
C HIS A 144 6.44 -1.66 -7.58
N VAL A 145 5.75 -0.55 -7.89
CA VAL A 145 4.85 -0.48 -9.06
C VAL A 145 5.46 0.34 -10.20
N PRO A 146 5.12 0.01 -11.46
CA PRO A 146 5.61 0.76 -12.63
C PRO A 146 5.12 2.20 -12.73
N ASP A 147 3.88 2.49 -12.30
CA ASP A 147 3.27 3.84 -12.31
C ASP A 147 2.66 4.19 -10.94
N PRO A 148 3.47 4.73 -10.01
CA PRO A 148 2.98 5.16 -8.70
C PRO A 148 1.90 6.26 -8.78
N ALA A 149 1.94 7.12 -9.80
CA ALA A 149 0.96 8.18 -9.99
C ALA A 149 -0.43 7.61 -10.33
N GLU A 150 -0.49 6.51 -11.11
CA GLU A 150 -1.73 5.80 -11.39
C GLU A 150 -2.31 5.18 -10.12
N ILE A 151 -1.46 4.57 -9.28
CA ILE A 151 -1.92 4.04 -7.99
C ILE A 151 -2.50 5.15 -7.12
N VAL A 152 -1.84 6.32 -7.01
CA VAL A 152 -2.37 7.45 -6.23
C VAL A 152 -3.74 7.91 -6.75
N ARG A 153 -3.96 7.94 -8.07
CA ARG A 153 -5.29 8.22 -8.66
C ARG A 153 -6.32 7.16 -8.27
N THR A 154 -5.92 5.89 -8.29
CA THR A 154 -6.77 4.76 -7.90
C THR A 154 -7.16 4.84 -6.41
N LEU A 155 -6.19 5.16 -5.51
CA LEU A 155 -6.48 5.39 -4.09
C LEU A 155 -7.50 6.50 -3.90
N ALA A 156 -7.37 7.62 -4.65
CA ALA A 156 -8.35 8.71 -4.63
C ALA A 156 -9.74 8.25 -5.08
N GLY A 157 -9.81 7.37 -6.10
CA GLY A 157 -11.07 6.82 -6.60
C GLY A 157 -11.74 5.83 -5.64
N LEU A 158 -10.98 5.12 -4.81
CA LEU A 158 -11.48 4.23 -3.75
C LEU A 158 -12.02 5.00 -2.54
N THR A 159 -11.41 6.16 -2.25
CA THR A 159 -11.72 6.95 -1.05
C THR A 159 -12.99 7.75 -1.23
N ARG A 160 -13.90 7.70 -0.26
CA ARG A 160 -15.11 8.54 -0.25
C ARG A 160 -14.76 10.03 -0.11
N PRO A 161 -15.63 10.96 -0.56
CA PRO A 161 -15.47 12.38 -0.23
C PRO A 161 -15.33 12.60 1.28
N GLY A 162 -14.35 13.42 1.69
CA GLY A 162 -14.00 13.64 3.09
C GLY A 162 -13.17 12.53 3.75
N GLY A 163 -12.87 11.44 3.02
CA GLY A 163 -12.06 10.32 3.52
C GLY A 163 -10.56 10.58 3.51
N SER A 164 -9.82 9.72 4.17
CA SER A 164 -8.37 9.81 4.38
C SER A 164 -7.62 8.71 3.65
N ILE A 165 -6.42 9.03 3.16
CA ILE A 165 -5.50 8.08 2.56
C ILE A 165 -4.18 8.17 3.32
N PHE A 166 -3.63 7.03 3.71
CA PHE A 166 -2.33 6.93 4.36
C PHE A 166 -1.37 6.12 3.48
N VAL A 167 -0.22 6.70 3.20
CA VAL A 167 0.82 6.10 2.35
C VAL A 167 2.13 6.08 3.11
N SER A 168 2.91 5.01 2.99
CA SER A 168 4.32 5.03 3.39
C SER A 168 5.21 4.56 2.25
N THR A 169 6.43 5.09 2.20
CA THR A 169 7.48 4.68 1.26
C THR A 169 8.83 5.25 1.69
N LEU A 170 9.89 4.80 1.03
CA LEU A 170 11.25 5.31 1.22
C LEU A 170 11.50 6.57 0.38
N ASN A 171 12.16 7.56 1.01
CA ASN A 171 12.50 8.81 0.34
C ASN A 171 13.69 8.64 -0.60
N ARG A 172 13.63 9.20 -1.81
CA ARG A 172 14.74 9.19 -2.78
C ARG A 172 15.75 10.27 -2.48
N ASN A 173 16.68 10.00 -1.57
CA ASN A 173 17.83 10.86 -1.29
C ASN A 173 19.04 10.02 -0.84
N LEU A 174 20.21 10.68 -0.75
CA LEU A 174 21.46 10.00 -0.39
C LEU A 174 21.41 9.37 1.00
N ARG A 175 20.73 10.00 1.97
CA ARG A 175 20.60 9.47 3.35
C ARG A 175 19.79 8.19 3.37
N ALA A 176 18.64 8.16 2.68
CA ALA A 176 17.82 6.95 2.55
C ALA A 176 18.58 5.84 1.81
N PHE A 177 19.31 6.17 0.75
CA PHE A 177 20.16 5.21 0.04
C PHE A 177 21.20 4.57 0.95
N LEU A 178 21.92 5.38 1.72
CA LEU A 178 22.98 4.87 2.62
C LEU A 178 22.41 4.05 3.78
N LEU A 179 21.29 4.45 4.37
CA LEU A 179 20.73 3.81 5.54
C LEU A 179 19.81 2.63 5.19
N ALA A 180 18.88 2.81 4.25
CA ALA A 180 17.89 1.78 3.92
C ALA A 180 18.46 0.73 2.95
N ILE A 181 19.24 1.13 1.94
CA ILE A 181 19.76 0.19 0.94
C ILE A 181 21.12 -0.36 1.41
N ILE A 182 22.13 0.48 1.60
CA ILE A 182 23.47 -0.03 1.96
C ILE A 182 23.45 -0.58 3.39
N GLY A 183 22.86 0.15 4.34
CA GLY A 183 22.83 -0.26 5.74
C GLY A 183 22.00 -1.50 5.99
N ALA A 184 20.74 -1.52 5.52
CA ALA A 184 19.83 -2.63 5.80
C ALA A 184 20.10 -3.86 4.92
N GLU A 185 20.34 -3.70 3.61
CA GLU A 185 20.51 -4.83 2.70
C GLU A 185 21.91 -5.43 2.71
N TYR A 186 22.97 -4.59 2.76
CA TYR A 186 24.35 -5.05 2.61
C TYR A 186 25.12 -5.19 3.92
N VAL A 187 24.91 -4.30 4.90
CA VAL A 187 25.66 -4.31 6.17
C VAL A 187 24.91 -5.12 7.22
N ALA A 188 23.67 -4.76 7.54
CA ALA A 188 22.90 -5.40 8.60
C ALA A 188 22.19 -6.68 8.13
N ARG A 189 22.04 -6.89 6.81
CA ARG A 189 21.31 -8.02 6.20
C ARG A 189 19.90 -8.22 6.76
N LEU A 190 19.25 -7.10 7.08
CA LEU A 190 17.87 -7.07 7.59
C LEU A 190 16.84 -7.32 6.48
N LEU A 191 17.22 -7.03 5.22
CA LEU A 191 16.41 -7.21 4.02
C LEU A 191 17.19 -8.00 2.97
N PRO A 192 16.53 -8.75 2.08
CA PRO A 192 17.16 -9.36 0.92
C PRO A 192 17.86 -8.31 0.04
N ARG A 193 18.99 -8.68 -0.56
CA ARG A 193 19.70 -7.78 -1.47
C ARG A 193 18.87 -7.50 -2.71
N GLY A 194 18.81 -6.23 -3.14
CA GLY A 194 18.05 -5.80 -4.30
C GLY A 194 16.55 -5.67 -4.03
N THR A 195 16.15 -5.55 -2.76
CA THR A 195 14.75 -5.26 -2.40
C THR A 195 14.35 -3.86 -2.89
N HIS A 196 15.29 -2.89 -2.87
CA HIS A 196 15.00 -1.52 -3.27
C HIS A 196 15.97 -1.03 -4.35
N GLU A 197 15.42 -0.48 -5.42
CA GLU A 197 16.14 0.24 -6.46
C GLU A 197 16.05 1.75 -6.17
N TYR A 198 17.18 2.44 -6.06
CA TYR A 198 17.22 3.87 -5.72
C TYR A 198 16.32 4.74 -6.60
N GLU A 199 16.24 4.42 -7.89
CA GLU A 199 15.45 5.19 -8.85
C GLU A 199 13.94 5.05 -8.64
N ARG A 200 13.49 3.96 -8.02
CA ARG A 200 12.08 3.70 -7.69
C ARG A 200 11.64 4.34 -6.38
N LEU A 201 12.59 4.80 -5.53
CA LEU A 201 12.25 5.52 -4.30
C LEU A 201 11.53 6.84 -4.63
N ILE A 202 10.65 7.30 -3.74
CA ILE A 202 9.72 8.38 -4.03
C ILE A 202 9.99 9.59 -3.13
N ARG A 203 10.21 10.76 -3.75
CA ARG A 203 10.34 12.00 -2.98
C ARG A 203 8.98 12.48 -2.49
N PRO A 204 8.88 13.06 -1.28
CA PRO A 204 7.63 13.67 -0.81
C PRO A 204 7.02 14.69 -1.80
N SER A 205 7.87 15.42 -2.54
CA SER A 205 7.41 16.38 -3.57
C SER A 205 6.75 15.72 -4.78
N GLU A 206 7.19 14.52 -5.16
CA GLU A 206 6.58 13.73 -6.25
C GLU A 206 5.22 13.22 -5.80
N LEU A 207 5.14 12.60 -4.61
CA LEU A 207 3.88 12.17 -4.02
C LEU A 207 2.88 13.34 -3.89
N ALA A 208 3.33 14.50 -3.40
CA ALA A 208 2.49 15.69 -3.29
C ALA A 208 1.98 16.19 -4.65
N THR A 209 2.77 16.03 -5.71
CA THR A 209 2.36 16.40 -7.07
C THR A 209 1.31 15.44 -7.62
N TRP A 210 1.50 14.12 -7.44
CA TRP A 210 0.52 13.11 -7.84
C TRP A 210 -0.78 13.23 -7.05
N ALA A 211 -0.69 13.49 -5.73
CA ALA A 211 -1.85 13.73 -4.88
C ALA A 211 -2.69 14.92 -5.38
N ARG A 212 -2.05 16.07 -5.63
CA ARG A 212 -2.76 17.26 -6.19
C ARG A 212 -3.40 16.97 -7.54
N SER A 213 -2.70 16.23 -8.42
CA SER A 213 -3.24 15.84 -9.72
C SER A 213 -4.44 14.87 -9.62
N ALA A 214 -4.53 14.13 -8.53
CA ALA A 214 -5.64 13.24 -8.19
C ALA A 214 -6.76 13.94 -7.38
N GLY A 215 -6.67 15.26 -7.16
CA GLY A 215 -7.65 16.02 -6.37
C GLY A 215 -7.56 15.79 -4.88
N LEU A 216 -6.40 15.34 -4.36
CA LEU A 216 -6.15 15.11 -2.95
C LEU A 216 -5.36 16.27 -2.32
N GLU A 217 -5.59 16.48 -1.03
CA GLU A 217 -4.84 17.42 -0.19
C GLU A 217 -3.82 16.63 0.63
N LEU A 218 -2.54 17.05 0.62
CA LEU A 218 -1.53 16.55 1.56
C LEU A 218 -1.67 17.33 2.88
N LEU A 219 -2.10 16.65 3.92
CA LEU A 219 -2.34 17.25 5.24
C LEU A 219 -1.12 17.17 6.15
N ASP A 220 -0.38 16.05 6.10
CA ASP A 220 0.73 15.79 7.01
C ASP A 220 1.78 14.87 6.40
N LEU A 221 3.03 15.05 6.83
CA LEU A 221 4.16 14.16 6.56
C LEU A 221 4.87 13.87 7.87
N GLY A 222 5.02 12.58 8.20
CA GLY A 222 5.79 12.09 9.33
C GLY A 222 6.93 11.20 8.87
N GLY A 223 8.01 11.13 9.66
CA GLY A 223 9.09 10.16 9.47
C GLY A 223 8.88 8.92 10.32
N LEU A 224 9.40 7.79 9.83
CA LEU A 224 9.58 6.56 10.60
C LEU A 224 11.06 6.32 10.80
N GLU A 225 11.50 6.33 12.04
CA GLU A 225 12.87 6.01 12.43
C GLU A 225 12.91 4.64 13.08
N TYR A 226 13.64 3.71 12.46
CA TYR A 226 13.86 2.35 12.95
C TYR A 226 15.26 2.21 13.52
N ASP A 227 15.36 1.74 14.76
CA ASP A 227 16.62 1.38 15.40
C ASP A 227 16.86 -0.15 15.24
N PRO A 228 17.86 -0.58 14.46
CA PRO A 228 18.11 -1.98 14.22
C PRO A 228 18.67 -2.74 15.44
N ILE A 229 19.17 -2.04 16.46
CA ILE A 229 19.73 -2.65 17.68
C ILE A 229 18.60 -2.98 18.65
N THR A 230 17.74 -1.98 18.92
CA THR A 230 16.61 -2.13 19.85
C THR A 230 15.37 -2.68 19.17
N ARG A 231 15.32 -2.69 17.83
CA ARG A 231 14.16 -3.02 16.98
C ARG A 231 12.94 -2.15 17.28
N LEU A 232 13.16 -0.96 17.83
CA LEU A 232 12.09 0.00 18.09
C LEU A 232 11.91 0.94 16.92
N THR A 233 10.65 1.29 16.66
CA THR A 233 10.27 2.30 15.68
C THR A 233 9.68 3.52 16.39
N ARG A 234 10.00 4.70 15.92
CA ARG A 234 9.47 5.97 16.40
C ARG A 234 8.90 6.78 15.26
N LEU A 235 7.79 7.45 15.52
CA LEU A 235 7.31 8.55 14.69
C LEU A 235 8.16 9.78 14.96
N THR A 236 8.61 10.43 13.90
CA THR A 236 9.41 11.66 13.95
C THR A 236 8.86 12.69 12.97
N GLY A 237 9.29 13.94 13.08
CA GLY A 237 8.99 14.99 12.10
C GLY A 237 9.94 14.98 10.90
N ASP A 238 10.93 14.06 10.83
CA ASP A 238 11.94 14.01 9.77
C ASP A 238 11.60 12.96 8.70
N PRO A 239 11.04 13.33 7.53
CA PRO A 239 10.67 12.40 6.45
C PRO A 239 11.86 12.00 5.58
N SER A 240 13.09 12.17 6.02
CA SER A 240 14.28 12.06 5.16
C SER A 240 14.64 10.63 4.76
N VAL A 241 14.19 9.59 5.48
CA VAL A 241 14.50 8.19 5.15
C VAL A 241 13.26 7.43 4.76
N ASN A 242 12.45 7.05 5.73
CA ASN A 242 11.14 6.45 5.55
C ASN A 242 10.09 7.46 6.00
N TYR A 243 9.02 7.64 5.23
CA TYR A 243 8.00 8.60 5.60
C TYR A 243 6.58 8.05 5.45
N LEU A 244 5.68 8.62 6.26
CA LEU A 244 4.24 8.46 6.19
C LEU A 244 3.63 9.76 5.68
N ALA A 245 2.65 9.66 4.80
CA ALA A 245 1.88 10.78 4.30
C ALA A 245 0.39 10.57 4.62
N HIS A 246 -0.25 11.60 5.14
CA HIS A 246 -1.69 11.68 5.28
C HIS A 246 -2.26 12.57 4.18
N LEU A 247 -3.01 11.96 3.28
CA LEU A 247 -3.74 12.66 2.21
C LEU A 247 -5.23 12.63 2.53
N ARG A 248 -5.95 13.65 2.10
CA ARG A 248 -7.40 13.77 2.25
C ARG A 248 -8.07 13.99 0.91
N LYS A 249 -9.15 13.28 0.66
CA LYS A 249 -10.07 13.63 -0.43
C LYS A 249 -11.03 14.70 0.07
N PRO A 250 -11.06 15.90 -0.55
CA PRO A 250 -12.01 16.95 -0.15
C PRO A 250 -13.45 16.44 -0.12
N GLY A 251 -14.24 16.92 0.82
CA GLY A 251 -15.69 16.69 0.80
C GLY A 251 -16.28 17.34 -0.46
N GLY A 252 -17.22 16.69 -1.12
CA GLY A 252 -17.98 17.34 -2.18
C GLY A 252 -18.62 18.61 -1.62
N ALA A 253 -18.65 19.68 -2.43
CA ALA A 253 -19.46 20.84 -2.09
C ALA A 253 -20.91 20.38 -1.92
N ALA A 254 -21.50 20.66 -0.74
CA ALA A 254 -22.89 20.39 -0.45
C ALA A 254 -23.80 21.26 -1.30
#